data_8a76a99a92d1d4d602e2c6181da13af6
#
_entry.id   8a76a99a92d1d4d602e2c6181da13af6
#
_cell.length_a   1.000
_cell.length_b   1.000
_cell.length_c   1.000
_cell.angle_alpha   90.00
_cell.angle_beta   90.00
_cell.angle_gamma   90.00
#
_symmetry.space_group_name_H-M   'P 1'
#
loop_
_entity.id
_entity.type
_entity.pdbx_description
1 polymer ?
#
loop_
_entity_poly.entity_id
_entity_poly.type
_entity_poly.pdbx_seq_one_letter_code
_entity_poly.pdbx_strand_id
1 'polypeptide(L)'
;DMPEDIIADIKSSIQPPDQLPYYQITSKRKPTLKRKFQQLIDAGVVLMVGTDSGIPLKFHSQSTWNEMDIWVREMGVSPMDTIRGATYWPSVMMKVSDQVGTITPGKYADIIAVKGDVLRYMSLLQRVDMVIKHGKRVK
;
A
#
# COMPACT_ATOMS: atom_id res chain seq x y z
N ASP A 1 -16.66 8.81 -1.91
CA ASP A 1 -16.53 10.02 -1.08
C ASP A 1 -17.02 9.70 0.32
N MET A 2 -16.34 10.24 1.33
CA MET A 2 -16.69 10.01 2.73
C MET A 2 -17.80 11.01 3.12
N PRO A 3 -18.85 10.60 3.86
CA PRO A 3 -19.89 11.51 4.36
C PRO A 3 -19.31 12.67 5.18
N GLU A 4 -19.92 13.85 5.06
CA GLU A 4 -19.41 15.08 5.69
C GLU A 4 -19.42 15.03 7.23
N ASP A 5 -20.42 14.37 7.81
CA ASP A 5 -20.53 14.14 9.25
C ASP A 5 -19.35 13.30 9.77
N ILE A 6 -18.97 12.25 9.05
CA ILE A 6 -17.79 11.43 9.38
C ILE A 6 -16.51 12.24 9.25
N ILE A 7 -16.39 13.08 8.21
CA ILE A 7 -15.24 13.97 8.05
C ILE A 7 -15.15 14.97 9.22
N ALA A 8 -16.28 15.52 9.65
CA ALA A 8 -16.35 16.44 10.78
C ALA A 8 -15.94 15.75 12.08
N ASP A 9 -16.44 14.55 12.32
CA ASP A 9 -16.13 13.75 13.51
C ASP A 9 -14.63 13.37 13.56
N ILE A 10 -14.07 12.94 12.44
CA ILE A 10 -12.63 12.70 12.30
C ILE A 10 -11.84 13.97 12.62
N LYS A 11 -12.20 15.11 12.04
CA LYS A 11 -11.51 16.38 12.28
C LYS A 11 -11.57 16.81 13.75
N SER A 12 -12.70 16.58 14.42
CA SER A 12 -12.88 16.91 15.83
C SER A 12 -12.09 15.97 16.77
N SER A 13 -11.89 14.73 16.36
CA SER A 13 -11.15 13.71 17.13
C SER A 13 -9.64 13.76 16.92
N ILE A 14 -9.16 14.51 15.93
CA ILE A 14 -7.73 14.66 15.65
C ILE A 14 -7.09 15.52 16.75
N GLN A 15 -6.37 14.85 17.64
CA GLN A 15 -5.42 15.54 18.50
C GLN A 15 -4.21 16.00 17.65
N PRO A 16 -3.56 17.13 17.98
CA PRO A 16 -2.34 17.54 17.32
C PRO A 16 -1.34 16.37 17.26
N PRO A 17 -0.77 16.05 16.08
CA PRO A 17 0.10 14.88 15.91
C PRO A 17 1.28 14.84 16.87
N ASP A 18 1.78 15.99 17.28
CA ASP A 18 2.87 16.17 18.23
C ASP A 18 2.50 15.74 19.67
N GLN A 19 1.23 15.64 20.00
CA GLN A 19 0.76 15.16 21.31
C GLN A 19 0.63 13.64 21.38
N LEU A 20 0.63 12.93 20.23
CA LEU A 20 0.55 11.49 20.22
C LEU A 20 1.96 10.87 20.32
N PRO A 21 2.27 10.03 21.32
CA PRO A 21 3.60 9.43 21.50
C PRO A 21 4.13 8.70 20.25
N TYR A 22 3.22 8.10 19.49
CA TYR A 22 3.54 7.42 18.22
C TYR A 22 4.18 8.37 17.19
N TYR A 23 3.66 9.58 17.02
CA TYR A 23 4.19 10.54 16.06
C TYR A 23 5.50 11.15 16.51
N GLN A 24 5.71 11.35 17.80
CA GLN A 24 6.99 11.78 18.35
C GLN A 24 8.11 10.76 18.07
N ILE A 25 7.79 9.46 18.17
CA ILE A 25 8.73 8.38 17.86
C ILE A 25 8.98 8.31 16.34
N THR A 26 7.96 8.56 15.52
CA THR A 26 8.04 8.48 14.07
C THR A 26 9.03 9.50 13.50
N SER A 27 9.03 10.74 14.00
CA SER A 27 9.97 11.78 13.57
C SER A 27 11.43 11.36 13.80
N LYS A 28 11.71 10.69 14.92
CA LYS A 28 13.05 10.15 15.25
C LYS A 28 13.45 8.93 14.40
N ARG A 29 12.47 8.14 13.95
CA ARG A 29 12.70 6.92 13.14
C ARG A 29 12.86 7.24 11.65
N LYS A 30 12.16 8.25 11.14
CA LYS A 30 12.12 8.58 9.71
C LYS A 30 13.50 8.68 9.05
N PRO A 31 14.52 9.36 9.63
CA PRO A 31 15.86 9.45 9.02
C PRO A 31 16.57 8.11 8.82
N THR A 32 16.20 7.09 9.59
CA THR A 32 16.85 5.77 9.54
C THR A 32 16.07 4.74 8.72
N LEU A 33 14.83 5.04 8.31
CA LEU A 33 13.96 4.08 7.62
C LEU A 33 14.55 3.59 6.30
N LYS A 34 15.02 4.51 5.45
CA LYS A 34 15.63 4.15 4.16
C LYS A 34 16.80 3.17 4.34
N ARG A 35 17.69 3.45 5.29
CA ARG A 35 18.83 2.56 5.58
C ARG A 35 18.37 1.19 6.05
N LYS A 36 17.37 1.12 6.92
CA LYS A 36 16.82 -0.16 7.41
C LYS A 36 16.16 -0.96 6.28
N PHE A 37 15.40 -0.30 5.40
CA PHE A 37 14.84 -0.95 4.23
C PHE A 37 15.95 -1.53 3.34
N GLN A 38 17.00 -0.76 3.07
CA GLN A 38 18.13 -1.25 2.28
C GLN A 38 18.80 -2.45 2.92
N GLN A 39 19.04 -2.42 4.22
CA GLN A 39 19.60 -3.58 4.96
C GLN A 39 18.74 -4.84 4.84
N LEU A 40 17.41 -4.69 4.86
CA LEU A 40 16.48 -5.82 4.67
C LEU A 40 16.52 -6.35 3.23
N ILE A 41 16.57 -5.46 2.24
CA ILE A 41 16.70 -5.82 0.82
C ILE A 41 18.01 -6.56 0.58
N ASP A 42 19.14 -6.03 1.07
CA ASP A 42 20.47 -6.61 0.91
C ASP A 42 20.58 -7.99 1.60
N ALA A 43 19.84 -8.18 2.68
CA ALA A 43 19.74 -9.46 3.37
C ALA A 43 18.77 -10.46 2.70
N GLY A 44 18.15 -10.10 1.58
CA GLY A 44 17.20 -10.96 0.86
C GLY A 44 15.85 -11.15 1.57
N VAL A 45 15.51 -10.26 2.49
CA VAL A 45 14.22 -10.34 3.20
C VAL A 45 13.08 -9.99 2.25
N VAL A 46 12.05 -10.85 2.22
CA VAL A 46 10.83 -10.60 1.46
C VAL A 46 10.03 -9.49 2.13
N LEU A 47 9.82 -8.40 1.41
CA LEU A 47 9.02 -7.28 1.86
C LEU A 47 7.57 -7.41 1.35
N MET A 48 6.61 -7.16 2.23
CA MET A 48 5.19 -7.13 1.89
C MET A 48 4.57 -5.81 2.34
N VAL A 49 3.68 -5.27 1.51
CA VAL A 49 2.89 -4.07 1.84
C VAL A 49 1.90 -4.43 2.95
N GLY A 50 1.90 -3.63 4.02
CA GLY A 50 1.05 -3.86 5.17
C GLY A 50 0.76 -2.55 5.90
N THR A 51 -0.34 -1.90 5.51
CA THR A 51 -0.64 -0.51 5.91
C THR A 51 -1.06 -0.35 7.35
N ASP A 52 -1.53 -1.42 8.02
CA ASP A 52 -2.16 -1.33 9.34
C ASP A 52 -3.28 -0.26 9.38
N SER A 53 -4.10 -0.23 8.30
CA SER A 53 -5.21 0.72 8.17
C SER A 53 -6.29 0.44 9.23
N GLY A 54 -6.99 1.53 9.65
CA GLY A 54 -7.99 1.47 10.72
C GLY A 54 -7.52 2.10 12.02
N ILE A 55 -6.28 2.57 12.08
CA ILE A 55 -5.79 3.44 13.15
C ILE A 55 -5.99 4.92 12.77
N PRO A 56 -5.95 5.86 13.75
CA PRO A 56 -6.15 7.27 13.49
C PRO A 56 -5.31 7.81 12.32
N LEU A 57 -5.93 8.54 11.42
CA LEU A 57 -5.34 9.15 10.23
C LEU A 57 -4.86 8.17 9.13
N LYS A 58 -5.08 6.86 9.27
CA LYS A 58 -4.81 5.87 8.23
C LYS A 58 -6.10 5.37 7.58
N PHE A 59 -6.49 6.00 6.49
CA PHE A 59 -7.72 5.69 5.75
C PHE A 59 -7.50 4.52 4.80
N HIS A 60 -8.39 3.52 4.83
CA HIS A 60 -8.34 2.34 3.97
C HIS A 60 -8.23 2.69 2.48
N SER A 61 -8.93 3.73 2.04
CA SER A 61 -8.94 4.16 0.64
C SER A 61 -7.62 4.81 0.17
N GLN A 62 -6.77 5.25 1.08
CA GLN A 62 -5.57 6.02 0.76
C GLN A 62 -4.27 5.33 1.16
N SER A 63 -4.30 4.43 2.13
CA SER A 63 -3.08 3.94 2.76
C SER A 63 -2.26 3.03 1.84
N THR A 64 -2.89 2.11 1.10
CA THR A 64 -2.16 1.10 0.31
C THR A 64 -1.34 1.71 -0.81
N TRP A 65 -1.96 2.54 -1.67
CA TRP A 65 -1.23 3.16 -2.77
C TRP A 65 -0.16 4.13 -2.25
N ASN A 66 -0.44 4.83 -1.16
CA ASN A 66 0.51 5.77 -0.55
C ASN A 66 1.73 5.05 0.05
N GLU A 67 1.53 3.91 0.71
CA GLU A 67 2.63 3.08 1.20
C GLU A 67 3.50 2.60 0.04
N MET A 68 2.90 2.11 -1.03
CA MET A 68 3.63 1.67 -2.24
C MET A 68 4.44 2.82 -2.87
N ASP A 69 3.85 4.02 -2.94
CA ASP A 69 4.52 5.21 -3.47
C ASP A 69 5.71 5.64 -2.58
N ILE A 70 5.55 5.59 -1.25
CA ILE A 70 6.63 5.85 -0.28
C ILE A 70 7.76 4.83 -0.43
N TRP A 71 7.45 3.53 -0.61
CA TRP A 71 8.47 2.50 -0.81
C TRP A 71 9.37 2.83 -2.01
N VAL A 72 8.77 3.25 -3.11
CA VAL A 72 9.54 3.61 -4.32
C VAL A 72 10.29 4.92 -4.13
N ARG A 73 9.60 5.99 -3.73
CA ARG A 73 10.18 7.34 -3.70
C ARG A 73 11.17 7.56 -2.56
N GLU A 74 10.87 7.01 -1.38
CA GLU A 74 11.63 7.32 -0.18
C GLU A 74 12.51 6.16 0.30
N MET A 75 12.05 4.92 0.15
CA MET A 75 12.78 3.75 0.67
C MET A 75 13.73 3.13 -0.36
N GLY A 76 13.55 3.41 -1.65
CA GLY A 76 14.40 2.92 -2.72
C GLY A 76 14.08 1.48 -3.17
N VAL A 77 12.87 1.00 -2.86
CA VAL A 77 12.39 -0.29 -3.38
C VAL A 77 12.05 -0.13 -4.87
N SER A 78 12.37 -1.12 -5.69
CA SER A 78 12.00 -1.06 -7.10
C SER A 78 10.47 -1.03 -7.27
N PRO A 79 9.94 -0.34 -8.30
CA PRO A 79 8.49 -0.33 -8.55
C PRO A 79 7.91 -1.74 -8.73
N MET A 80 8.62 -2.63 -9.43
CA MET A 80 8.16 -4.00 -9.65
C MET A 80 8.17 -4.82 -8.36
N ASP A 81 9.19 -4.68 -7.51
CA ASP A 81 9.24 -5.39 -6.23
C ASP A 81 8.19 -4.84 -5.26
N THR A 82 7.89 -3.55 -5.34
CA THR A 82 6.76 -2.95 -4.60
C THR A 82 5.42 -3.56 -5.03
N ILE A 83 5.18 -3.73 -6.34
CA ILE A 83 3.97 -4.41 -6.83
C ILE A 83 3.94 -5.87 -6.38
N ARG A 84 5.06 -6.59 -6.47
CA ARG A 84 5.16 -7.97 -5.95
C ARG A 84 4.89 -8.04 -4.46
N GLY A 85 5.38 -7.05 -3.69
CA GLY A 85 5.11 -6.90 -2.26
C GLY A 85 3.65 -6.66 -1.91
N ALA A 86 2.88 -6.09 -2.84
CA ALA A 86 1.44 -5.84 -2.68
C ALA A 86 0.55 -6.96 -3.26
N THR A 87 1.09 -7.90 -4.03
CA THR A 87 0.30 -8.91 -4.77
C THR A 87 0.82 -10.33 -4.57
N TYR A 88 1.96 -10.64 -5.13
CA TYR A 88 2.50 -12.01 -5.15
C TYR A 88 2.92 -12.49 -3.77
N TRP A 89 3.77 -11.75 -3.07
CA TRP A 89 4.29 -12.21 -1.79
C TRP A 89 3.21 -12.38 -0.70
N PRO A 90 2.22 -11.50 -0.57
CA PRO A 90 1.08 -11.76 0.32
C PRO A 90 0.32 -13.05 -0.04
N SER A 91 0.16 -13.36 -1.33
CA SER A 91 -0.52 -14.61 -1.76
C SER A 91 0.27 -15.87 -1.38
N VAL A 92 1.60 -15.79 -1.43
CA VAL A 92 2.49 -16.89 -0.97
C VAL A 92 2.38 -17.06 0.55
N MET A 93 2.45 -15.96 1.30
CA MET A 93 2.31 -15.99 2.75
C MET A 93 0.98 -16.57 3.20
N MET A 94 -0.11 -16.22 2.51
CA MET A 94 -1.46 -16.73 2.79
C MET A 94 -1.71 -18.13 2.23
N LYS A 95 -0.74 -18.72 1.52
CA LYS A 95 -0.86 -20.06 0.87
C LYS A 95 -2.00 -20.15 -0.16
N VAL A 96 -2.22 -19.08 -0.92
CA VAL A 96 -3.23 -18.97 -1.99
C VAL A 96 -2.61 -18.51 -3.32
N SER A 97 -1.30 -18.68 -3.47
CA SER A 97 -0.57 -18.24 -4.66
C SER A 97 -0.90 -19.02 -5.93
N ASP A 98 -1.54 -20.18 -5.79
CA ASP A 98 -2.14 -20.94 -6.89
C ASP A 98 -3.43 -20.29 -7.44
N GLN A 99 -4.10 -19.45 -6.64
CA GLN A 99 -5.40 -18.85 -6.95
C GLN A 99 -5.30 -17.35 -7.32
N VAL A 100 -4.40 -16.61 -6.67
CA VAL A 100 -4.28 -15.14 -6.82
C VAL A 100 -2.81 -14.67 -6.83
N GLY A 101 -2.59 -13.37 -6.92
CA GLY A 101 -1.28 -12.73 -6.76
C GLY A 101 -0.50 -12.51 -8.05
N THR A 102 -0.88 -13.18 -9.15
CA THR A 102 -0.31 -12.97 -10.49
C THR A 102 -1.38 -13.06 -11.57
N ILE A 103 -1.17 -12.41 -12.71
CA ILE A 103 -2.02 -12.53 -13.89
C ILE A 103 -1.51 -13.76 -14.68
N THR A 104 -2.09 -14.92 -14.39
CA THR A 104 -1.71 -16.20 -14.99
C THR A 104 -2.97 -17.01 -15.29
N PRO A 105 -3.06 -17.71 -16.44
CA PRO A 105 -4.19 -18.59 -16.73
C PRO A 105 -4.46 -19.60 -15.60
N GLY A 106 -5.73 -19.81 -15.29
CA GLY A 106 -6.18 -20.69 -14.22
C GLY A 106 -6.35 -20.02 -12.86
N LYS A 107 -5.90 -18.78 -12.68
CA LYS A 107 -6.14 -18.02 -11.45
C LYS A 107 -7.39 -17.13 -11.54
N TYR A 108 -7.86 -16.71 -10.36
CA TYR A 108 -8.96 -15.73 -10.33
C TYR A 108 -8.56 -14.44 -11.02
N ALA A 109 -9.44 -13.93 -11.86
CA ALA A 109 -9.30 -12.63 -12.49
C ALA A 109 -9.71 -11.52 -11.50
N ASP A 110 -8.86 -11.29 -10.49
CA ASP A 110 -8.89 -10.17 -9.57
C ASP A 110 -7.86 -9.14 -10.04
N ILE A 111 -8.30 -8.21 -10.89
CA ILE A 111 -7.41 -7.34 -11.65
C ILE A 111 -7.84 -5.88 -11.50
N ILE A 112 -6.88 -5.00 -11.33
CA ILE A 112 -7.09 -3.56 -11.48
C ILE A 112 -6.38 -3.06 -12.74
N ALA A 113 -6.98 -2.09 -13.41
CA ALA A 113 -6.32 -1.38 -14.51
C ALA A 113 -6.23 0.11 -14.19
N VAL A 114 -5.08 0.68 -14.50
CA VAL A 114 -4.74 2.08 -14.25
C VAL A 114 -4.22 2.69 -15.54
N LYS A 115 -4.71 3.86 -15.91
CA LYS A 115 -4.24 4.58 -17.08
C LYS A 115 -2.86 5.18 -16.81
N GLY A 116 -1.87 4.80 -17.61
CA GLY A 116 -0.51 5.28 -17.52
C GLY A 116 0.50 4.23 -17.07
N ASP A 117 1.74 4.65 -16.87
CA ASP A 117 2.85 3.78 -16.49
C ASP A 117 3.05 3.80 -14.97
N VAL A 118 2.53 2.78 -14.29
CA VAL A 118 2.62 2.62 -12.83
C VAL A 118 4.06 2.35 -12.38
N LEU A 119 4.90 1.74 -13.22
CA LEU A 119 6.30 1.50 -12.87
C LEU A 119 7.10 2.81 -12.82
N ARG A 120 6.66 3.81 -13.58
CA ARG A 120 7.25 5.15 -13.55
C ARG A 120 6.63 6.05 -12.48
N TYR A 121 5.31 5.92 -12.26
CA TYR A 121 4.55 6.77 -11.33
C TYR A 121 3.61 5.91 -10.48
N MET A 122 4.11 5.41 -9.36
CA MET A 122 3.34 4.55 -8.45
C MET A 122 2.09 5.25 -7.91
N SER A 123 2.12 6.57 -7.77
CA SER A 123 0.97 7.41 -7.36
C SER A 123 -0.25 7.32 -8.27
N LEU A 124 -0.11 6.80 -9.51
CA LEU A 124 -1.27 6.52 -10.39
C LEU A 124 -2.24 5.52 -9.78
N LEU A 125 -1.79 4.65 -8.89
CA LEU A 125 -2.64 3.72 -8.13
C LEU A 125 -3.69 4.42 -7.25
N GLN A 126 -3.55 5.72 -7.01
CA GLN A 126 -4.58 6.53 -6.36
C GLN A 126 -5.91 6.54 -7.15
N ARG A 127 -5.83 6.39 -8.48
CA ARG A 127 -6.97 6.46 -9.39
C ARG A 127 -7.06 5.21 -10.25
N VAL A 128 -7.64 4.15 -9.67
CA VAL A 128 -7.92 2.92 -10.41
C VAL A 128 -9.07 3.16 -11.39
N ASP A 129 -8.85 2.91 -12.68
CA ASP A 129 -9.83 3.14 -13.74
C ASP A 129 -10.81 1.97 -13.89
N MET A 130 -10.33 0.74 -13.66
CA MET A 130 -11.16 -0.45 -13.75
C MET A 130 -10.79 -1.44 -12.65
N VAL A 131 -11.82 -2.08 -12.10
CA VAL A 131 -11.67 -3.18 -11.13
C VAL A 131 -12.46 -4.38 -11.63
N ILE A 132 -11.77 -5.52 -11.74
CA ILE A 132 -12.36 -6.83 -12.03
C ILE A 132 -12.21 -7.68 -10.78
N LYS A 133 -13.30 -8.28 -10.34
CA LYS A 133 -13.37 -9.23 -9.22
C LYS A 133 -13.99 -10.54 -9.68
N HIS A 134 -13.26 -11.66 -9.53
CA HIS A 134 -13.68 -12.97 -10.02
C HIS A 134 -14.17 -12.95 -11.48
N GLY A 135 -13.42 -12.24 -12.35
CA GLY A 135 -13.77 -12.10 -13.76
C GLY A 135 -14.92 -11.16 -14.09
N LYS A 136 -15.54 -10.53 -13.09
CA LYS A 136 -16.63 -9.56 -13.31
C LYS A 136 -16.12 -8.14 -13.07
N ARG A 137 -16.43 -7.24 -14.01
CA ARG A 137 -16.13 -5.81 -13.83
C ARG A 137 -17.05 -5.25 -12.74
N VAL A 138 -16.45 -4.60 -11.72
CA VAL A 138 -17.15 -3.97 -10.59
C VAL A 138 -16.97 -2.45 -10.56
N LYS A 139 -16.00 -1.96 -11.35
CA LYS A 139 -15.79 -0.54 -11.61
C LYS A 139 -15.38 -0.33 -13.08
#